data_4540756b13f8cbd4467b3d4e5d982359
#
_entry.id   4540756b13f8cbd4467b3d4e5d982359
#
_cell.length_a   1.000
_cell.length_b   1.000
_cell.length_c   1.000
_cell.angle_alpha   90.00
_cell.angle_beta   90.00
_cell.angle_gamma   90.00
#
_symmetry.space_group_name_H-M   'P 1'
#
loop_
_entity.id
_entity.type
_entity.pdbx_description
1 polymer ?
#
loop_
_entity_poly.entity_id
_entity_poly.type
_entity_poly.pdbx_seq_one_letter_code
_entity_poly.pdbx_strand_id
1 'polypeptide(L)'
;VPQSHIEKVRQAMWSAGAGTIGDYDCCSYASEGNGTFRAQEGCNPFVGEINELHTEPELRLEMVVPKDKSGRVVAAIHSAHPYEEPAIDILPLANDYSQLGLGCIGEIENPITETEMLHYIKDKLNIQYIRHTQTTDRLVSRVALCGGSGAEFIPHAIREKAGIYITADVKYHDFFNTENQIVIADIGHFESEQCIKEVFYEQLSKNFINFAILMAECDKSPVKYTYLTED
;
A
#
# COMPACT_ATOMS: atom_id res chain seq x y z
N VAL A 1 2.13 6.61 29.50
CA VAL A 1 3.44 5.99 29.78
C VAL A 1 4.12 6.78 30.88
N PRO A 2 4.61 6.16 31.98
CA PRO A 2 5.40 6.85 32.98
C PRO A 2 6.66 7.50 32.39
N GLN A 3 7.05 8.69 32.89
CA GLN A 3 8.19 9.44 32.35
C GLN A 3 9.48 8.60 32.28
N SER A 4 9.68 7.72 33.26
CA SER A 4 10.87 6.84 33.35
C SER A 4 10.97 5.83 32.19
N HIS A 5 9.89 5.55 31.49
CA HIS A 5 9.83 4.53 30.44
C HIS A 5 9.49 5.08 29.06
N ILE A 6 9.28 6.40 28.91
CA ILE A 6 8.84 7.00 27.65
C ILE A 6 9.79 6.70 26.50
N GLU A 7 11.10 6.82 26.70
CA GLU A 7 12.09 6.58 25.64
C GLU A 7 12.14 5.11 25.21
N LYS A 8 12.00 4.19 26.16
CA LYS A 8 11.97 2.76 25.87
C LYS A 8 10.76 2.39 25.01
N VAL A 9 9.58 2.91 25.38
CA VAL A 9 8.35 2.65 24.64
C VAL A 9 8.40 3.31 23.25
N ARG A 10 8.86 4.57 23.18
CA ARG A 10 9.03 5.31 21.92
C ARG A 10 9.94 4.57 20.94
N GLN A 11 11.10 4.13 21.40
CA GLN A 11 12.04 3.36 20.58
C GLN A 11 11.45 2.03 20.10
N ALA A 12 10.70 1.33 20.95
CA ALA A 12 10.03 0.10 20.58
C ALA A 12 8.98 0.33 19.47
N MET A 13 8.20 1.40 19.57
CA MET A 13 7.21 1.78 18.54
C MET A 13 7.88 2.12 17.22
N TRP A 14 8.96 2.90 17.20
CA TRP A 14 9.73 3.21 16.00
C TRP A 14 10.31 1.96 15.35
N SER A 15 10.93 1.10 16.15
CA SER A 15 11.50 -0.18 15.65
C SER A 15 10.44 -1.13 15.08
N ALA A 16 9.19 -1.01 15.55
CA ALA A 16 8.05 -1.75 15.02
C ALA A 16 7.45 -1.14 13.75
N GLY A 17 7.87 0.07 13.36
CA GLY A 17 7.50 0.75 12.12
C GLY A 17 6.45 1.84 12.26
N ALA A 18 6.29 2.42 13.46
CA ALA A 18 5.55 3.65 13.67
C ALA A 18 6.41 4.91 13.45
N GLY A 19 5.79 6.08 13.34
CA GLY A 19 6.46 7.37 13.38
C GLY A 19 7.12 7.80 12.08
N THR A 20 6.63 7.38 10.92
CA THR A 20 7.09 7.90 9.61
C THR A 20 6.03 8.83 9.01
N ILE A 21 6.41 10.03 8.63
CA ILE A 21 5.56 11.03 7.97
C ILE A 21 6.33 11.62 6.78
N GLY A 22 5.96 11.24 5.57
CA GLY A 22 6.72 11.60 4.36
C GLY A 22 8.17 11.13 4.46
N ASP A 23 9.11 12.05 4.29
CA ASP A 23 10.56 11.79 4.38
C ASP A 23 11.12 11.92 5.81
N TYR A 24 10.26 12.08 6.83
CA TYR A 24 10.68 12.15 8.23
C TYR A 24 10.40 10.83 8.94
N ASP A 25 11.36 10.34 9.67
CA ASP A 25 11.25 9.21 10.59
C ASP A 25 11.25 9.65 12.06
N CYS A 26 11.08 8.72 12.95
CA CYS A 26 11.08 8.97 14.39
C CYS A 26 10.11 10.08 14.86
N CYS A 27 9.04 10.33 14.10
CA CYS A 27 8.03 11.29 14.46
C CYS A 27 7.18 10.78 15.63
N SER A 28 7.04 11.60 16.66
CA SER A 28 6.15 11.34 17.79
C SER A 28 5.71 12.65 18.43
N TYR A 29 4.59 12.61 19.08
CA TYR A 29 4.14 13.70 19.94
C TYR A 29 3.88 13.16 21.34
N ALA A 30 4.26 13.93 22.37
CA ALA A 30 4.00 13.58 23.75
C ALA A 30 3.44 14.78 24.50
N SER A 31 2.43 14.54 25.31
CA SER A 31 1.83 15.55 26.20
C SER A 31 1.78 15.03 27.63
N GLU A 32 2.03 15.92 28.59
CA GLU A 32 1.98 15.61 30.02
C GLU A 32 0.55 15.45 30.50
N GLY A 33 0.35 14.52 31.42
CA GLY A 33 -0.93 14.26 32.05
C GLY A 33 -0.78 13.44 33.33
N ASN A 34 -1.93 13.13 33.95
CA ASN A 34 -1.98 12.24 35.10
C ASN A 34 -2.90 11.07 34.78
N GLY A 35 -2.38 9.86 34.86
CA GLY A 35 -3.15 8.63 34.83
C GLY A 35 -3.69 8.30 36.21
N THR A 36 -4.91 7.76 36.31
CA THR A 36 -5.45 7.24 37.57
C THR A 36 -5.91 5.80 37.41
N PHE A 37 -5.61 4.96 38.38
CA PHE A 37 -6.05 3.58 38.38
C PHE A 37 -6.15 3.03 39.81
N ARG A 38 -6.84 1.90 39.96
CA ARG A 38 -6.87 1.13 41.19
C ARG A 38 -6.61 -0.33 40.85
N ALA A 39 -5.47 -0.85 41.26
CA ALA A 39 -5.15 -2.26 41.11
C ALA A 39 -6.07 -3.12 41.99
N GLN A 40 -6.65 -4.19 41.41
CA GLN A 40 -7.48 -5.15 42.13
C GLN A 40 -6.63 -6.32 42.63
N GLU A 41 -7.23 -7.16 43.50
CA GLU A 41 -6.57 -8.42 43.93
C GLU A 41 -6.19 -9.28 42.72
N GLY A 42 -4.96 -9.81 42.70
CA GLY A 42 -4.42 -10.60 41.61
C GLY A 42 -3.60 -9.84 40.57
N CYS A 43 -3.61 -8.49 40.62
CA CYS A 43 -2.70 -7.67 39.83
C CYS A 43 -1.31 -7.52 40.50
N ASN A 44 -0.32 -7.20 39.68
CA ASN A 44 1.03 -6.86 40.15
C ASN A 44 1.42 -5.47 39.58
N PRO A 45 0.88 -4.37 40.15
CA PRO A 45 1.06 -3.04 39.60
C PRO A 45 2.52 -2.59 39.67
N PHE A 46 2.99 -1.92 38.60
CA PHE A 46 4.32 -1.34 38.54
C PHE A 46 4.52 -0.21 39.61
N VAL A 47 3.46 0.56 39.84
CA VAL A 47 3.38 1.63 40.85
C VAL A 47 2.01 1.55 41.55
N GLY A 48 1.91 2.14 42.76
CA GLY A 48 0.68 2.13 43.58
C GLY A 48 0.49 0.80 44.34
N GLU A 49 -0.55 0.74 45.16
CA GLU A 49 -0.89 -0.39 46.01
C GLU A 49 -2.25 -0.99 45.64
N ILE A 50 -2.45 -2.30 45.94
CA ILE A 50 -3.69 -3.00 45.66
C ILE A 50 -4.84 -2.41 46.45
N ASN A 51 -6.00 -2.22 45.81
CA ASN A 51 -7.21 -1.62 46.34
C ASN A 51 -7.14 -0.12 46.69
N GLU A 52 -6.00 0.54 46.43
CA GLU A 52 -5.86 1.98 46.60
C GLU A 52 -5.93 2.74 45.26
N LEU A 53 -6.58 3.92 45.28
CA LEU A 53 -6.60 4.81 44.11
C LEU A 53 -5.26 5.50 43.98
N HIS A 54 -4.54 5.23 42.91
CA HIS A 54 -3.25 5.83 42.57
C HIS A 54 -3.38 6.87 41.47
N THR A 55 -2.59 7.92 41.56
CA THR A 55 -2.42 8.93 40.50
C THR A 55 -0.97 8.99 40.09
N GLU A 56 -0.65 8.72 38.83
CA GLU A 56 0.72 8.70 38.30
C GLU A 56 0.90 9.80 37.26
N PRO A 57 1.99 10.63 37.38
CA PRO A 57 2.39 11.53 36.31
C PRO A 57 2.82 10.72 35.04
N GLU A 58 2.18 10.94 33.95
CA GLU A 58 2.38 10.19 32.70
C GLU A 58 2.51 11.10 31.50
N LEU A 59 3.10 10.56 30.43
CA LEU A 59 3.11 11.16 29.11
C LEU A 59 2.14 10.38 28.19
N ARG A 60 1.20 11.07 27.58
CA ARG A 60 0.44 10.52 26.46
C ARG A 60 1.33 10.58 25.23
N LEU A 61 1.69 9.42 24.71
CA LEU A 61 2.54 9.27 23.53
C LEU A 61 1.67 8.95 22.30
N GLU A 62 1.80 9.76 21.27
CA GLU A 62 1.05 9.60 20.01
C GLU A 62 2.03 9.42 18.84
N MET A 63 1.71 8.49 17.94
CA MET A 63 2.45 8.24 16.71
C MET A 63 1.50 7.82 15.59
N VAL A 64 1.84 8.20 14.37
CA VAL A 64 1.18 7.62 13.20
C VAL A 64 1.78 6.24 12.89
N VAL A 65 0.93 5.34 12.39
CA VAL A 65 1.33 3.98 12.04
C VAL A 65 0.54 3.51 10.81
N PRO A 66 1.20 2.88 9.82
CA PRO A 66 0.48 2.21 8.74
C PRO A 66 -0.42 1.10 9.29
N LYS A 67 -1.63 0.96 8.73
CA LYS A 67 -2.65 0.02 9.22
C LYS A 67 -2.14 -1.42 9.33
N ASP A 68 -1.36 -1.86 8.35
CA ASP A 68 -0.75 -3.20 8.30
C ASP A 68 0.27 -3.46 9.39
N LYS A 69 0.87 -2.41 9.98
CA LYS A 69 1.86 -2.50 11.06
C LYS A 69 1.27 -2.30 12.47
N SER A 70 0.00 -1.91 12.58
CA SER A 70 -0.61 -1.56 13.87
C SER A 70 -0.51 -2.68 14.91
N GLY A 71 -0.81 -3.92 14.54
CA GLY A 71 -0.70 -5.07 15.44
C GLY A 71 0.73 -5.32 15.95
N ARG A 72 1.73 -5.14 15.09
CA ARG A 72 3.15 -5.26 15.48
C ARG A 72 3.57 -4.16 16.44
N VAL A 73 3.09 -2.93 16.23
CA VAL A 73 3.38 -1.79 17.11
C VAL A 73 2.73 -1.99 18.48
N VAL A 74 1.47 -2.44 18.53
CA VAL A 74 0.78 -2.78 19.79
C VAL A 74 1.56 -3.84 20.58
N ALA A 75 2.00 -4.92 19.92
CA ALA A 75 2.82 -5.94 20.58
C ALA A 75 4.14 -5.38 21.12
N ALA A 76 4.78 -4.45 20.39
CA ALA A 76 6.00 -3.79 20.84
C ALA A 76 5.75 -2.89 22.06
N ILE A 77 4.61 -2.19 22.12
CA ILE A 77 4.21 -1.40 23.30
C ILE A 77 4.06 -2.31 24.52
N HIS A 78 3.28 -3.41 24.41
CA HIS A 78 3.11 -4.35 25.53
C HIS A 78 4.45 -4.91 26.05
N SER A 79 5.40 -5.17 25.16
CA SER A 79 6.73 -5.69 25.55
C SER A 79 7.64 -4.64 26.22
N ALA A 80 7.43 -3.36 25.93
CA ALA A 80 8.30 -2.28 26.39
C ALA A 80 7.71 -1.52 27.59
N HIS A 81 6.38 -1.47 27.68
CA HIS A 81 5.66 -0.75 28.72
C HIS A 81 5.81 -1.43 30.08
N PRO A 82 5.97 -0.69 31.18
CA PRO A 82 6.12 -1.28 32.52
C PRO A 82 4.81 -1.79 33.12
N TYR A 83 3.65 -1.33 32.61
CA TYR A 83 2.35 -1.77 33.11
C TYR A 83 1.94 -3.10 32.49
N GLU A 84 1.25 -3.93 33.29
CA GLU A 84 0.67 -5.19 32.80
C GLU A 84 -0.37 -4.92 31.68
N GLU A 85 -1.19 -3.89 31.85
CA GLU A 85 -2.24 -3.48 30.91
C GLU A 85 -2.09 -1.98 30.59
N PRO A 86 -1.26 -1.60 29.61
CA PRO A 86 -1.20 -0.21 29.17
C PRO A 86 -2.45 0.21 28.41
N ALA A 87 -2.93 1.42 28.62
CA ALA A 87 -4.02 1.98 27.85
C ALA A 87 -3.52 2.34 26.42
N ILE A 88 -4.09 1.70 25.39
CA ILE A 88 -3.71 1.90 24.00
C ILE A 88 -4.97 2.19 23.18
N ASP A 89 -4.99 3.36 22.54
CA ASP A 89 -6.04 3.74 21.61
C ASP A 89 -5.52 3.67 20.17
N ILE A 90 -6.28 3.03 19.27
CA ILE A 90 -6.01 3.03 17.83
C ILE A 90 -7.12 3.84 17.16
N LEU A 91 -6.76 5.01 16.63
CA LEU A 91 -7.67 5.91 15.96
C LEU A 91 -7.45 5.88 14.45
N PRO A 92 -8.47 5.50 13.63
CA PRO A 92 -8.39 5.65 12.19
C PRO A 92 -8.27 7.14 11.82
N LEU A 93 -7.26 7.44 11.00
CA LEU A 93 -7.10 8.78 10.45
C LEU A 93 -7.80 8.87 9.10
N ALA A 94 -8.42 10.03 8.83
CA ALA A 94 -9.00 10.34 7.53
C ALA A 94 -7.96 10.82 6.49
N ASN A 95 -6.69 10.84 6.86
CA ASN A 95 -5.60 11.22 5.98
C ASN A 95 -5.38 10.14 4.92
N ASP A 96 -5.22 10.57 3.67
CA ASP A 96 -4.84 9.68 2.58
C ASP A 96 -3.43 9.13 2.81
N TYR A 97 -3.28 7.82 2.61
CA TYR A 97 -1.98 7.16 2.65
C TYR A 97 -1.54 6.79 1.24
N SER A 98 -0.80 7.70 0.61
CA SER A 98 -0.44 7.63 -0.81
C SER A 98 0.52 6.50 -1.20
N GLN A 99 1.13 5.82 -0.22
CA GLN A 99 2.10 4.74 -0.48
C GLN A 99 1.47 3.37 -0.71
N LEU A 100 0.17 3.21 -0.46
CA LEU A 100 -0.59 1.97 -0.72
C LEU A 100 -1.84 2.33 -1.51
N GLY A 101 -1.99 1.69 -2.66
CA GLY A 101 -3.14 1.88 -3.54
C GLY A 101 -3.37 0.65 -4.42
N LEU A 102 -4.51 0.59 -5.07
CA LEU A 102 -4.83 -0.45 -6.06
C LEU A 102 -4.11 -0.24 -7.39
N GLY A 103 -3.60 0.95 -7.62
CA GLY A 103 -2.80 1.31 -8.78
C GLY A 103 -1.70 2.29 -8.42
N CYS A 104 -0.91 2.70 -9.40
CA CYS A 104 0.12 3.70 -9.22
C CYS A 104 0.21 4.66 -10.40
N ILE A 105 0.87 5.77 -10.16
CA ILE A 105 1.19 6.77 -11.17
C ILE A 105 2.69 6.97 -11.16
N GLY A 106 3.30 6.98 -12.33
CA GLY A 106 4.72 7.22 -12.52
C GLY A 106 4.99 8.25 -13.61
N GLU A 107 6.16 8.84 -13.57
CA GLU A 107 6.67 9.73 -14.62
C GLU A 107 7.81 9.03 -15.37
N ILE A 108 7.91 9.28 -16.68
CA ILE A 108 8.98 8.79 -17.51
C ILE A 108 9.94 9.94 -17.86
N GLU A 109 11.23 9.68 -17.73
CA GLU A 109 12.26 10.70 -17.94
C GLU A 109 12.27 11.26 -19.36
N ASN A 110 12.04 10.41 -20.35
CA ASN A 110 12.01 10.75 -21.75
C ASN A 110 10.62 10.53 -22.31
N PRO A 111 9.79 11.57 -22.41
CA PRO A 111 8.44 11.46 -22.97
C PRO A 111 8.45 10.88 -24.39
N ILE A 112 7.56 9.96 -24.65
CA ILE A 112 7.34 9.30 -25.95
C ILE A 112 5.88 9.49 -26.40
N THR A 113 5.61 9.28 -27.68
CA THR A 113 4.24 9.40 -28.18
C THR A 113 3.31 8.31 -27.62
N GLU A 114 2.01 8.58 -27.63
CA GLU A 114 1.00 7.60 -27.21
C GLU A 114 1.16 6.27 -27.95
N THR A 115 1.45 6.32 -29.27
CA THR A 115 1.65 5.13 -30.10
C THR A 115 2.94 4.38 -29.71
N GLU A 116 4.04 5.08 -29.51
CA GLU A 116 5.28 4.46 -29.03
C GLU A 116 5.11 3.83 -27.65
N MET A 117 4.33 4.46 -26.75
CA MET A 117 4.00 3.91 -25.44
C MET A 117 3.22 2.62 -25.55
N LEU A 118 2.22 2.52 -26.44
CA LEU A 118 1.48 1.27 -26.68
C LEU A 118 2.41 0.15 -27.18
N HIS A 119 3.34 0.46 -28.07
CA HIS A 119 4.36 -0.51 -28.50
C HIS A 119 5.30 -0.92 -27.35
N TYR A 120 5.74 0.03 -26.54
CA TYR A 120 6.57 -0.24 -25.38
C TYR A 120 5.88 -1.17 -24.37
N ILE A 121 4.60 -0.92 -24.06
CA ILE A 121 3.78 -1.78 -23.19
C ILE A 121 3.69 -3.19 -23.77
N LYS A 122 3.39 -3.29 -25.05
CA LYS A 122 3.27 -4.57 -25.77
C LYS A 122 4.56 -5.39 -25.67
N ASP A 123 5.69 -4.76 -25.92
CA ASP A 123 6.99 -5.42 -25.89
C ASP A 123 7.40 -5.82 -24.47
N LYS A 124 7.22 -4.92 -23.49
CA LYS A 124 7.61 -5.18 -22.09
C LYS A 124 6.80 -6.29 -21.43
N LEU A 125 5.51 -6.37 -21.73
CA LEU A 125 4.61 -7.37 -21.17
C LEU A 125 4.47 -8.61 -22.06
N ASN A 126 5.14 -8.62 -23.22
CA ASN A 126 5.07 -9.70 -24.21
C ASN A 126 3.62 -10.08 -24.57
N ILE A 127 2.78 -9.07 -24.81
CA ILE A 127 1.37 -9.22 -25.19
C ILE A 127 1.17 -8.99 -26.67
N GLN A 128 0.18 -9.62 -27.26
CA GLN A 128 -0.03 -9.56 -28.72
C GLN A 128 -0.98 -8.46 -29.15
N TYR A 129 -1.87 -8.00 -28.27
CA TYR A 129 -2.89 -7.01 -28.59
C TYR A 129 -3.16 -6.14 -27.36
N ILE A 130 -3.60 -4.93 -27.63
CA ILE A 130 -4.08 -3.95 -26.64
C ILE A 130 -5.37 -3.37 -27.20
N ARG A 131 -6.45 -3.34 -26.42
CA ARG A 131 -7.64 -2.56 -26.75
C ARG A 131 -7.41 -1.15 -26.22
N HIS A 132 -7.53 -0.14 -27.06
CA HIS A 132 -7.25 1.22 -26.63
C HIS A 132 -8.20 2.25 -27.24
N THR A 133 -8.30 3.43 -26.59
CA THR A 133 -8.95 4.61 -27.19
C THR A 133 -8.09 5.17 -28.30
N GLN A 134 -8.67 6.03 -29.13
CA GLN A 134 -7.94 6.69 -30.22
C GLN A 134 -6.71 7.43 -29.67
N THR A 135 -5.56 7.25 -30.33
CA THR A 135 -4.36 8.02 -30.09
C THR A 135 -4.41 9.34 -30.86
N THR A 136 -3.78 10.36 -30.30
CA THR A 136 -3.66 11.70 -30.90
C THR A 136 -2.19 12.13 -31.06
N ASP A 137 -1.27 11.18 -30.89
CA ASP A 137 0.20 11.34 -30.98
C ASP A 137 0.78 12.40 -30.01
N ARG A 138 0.07 12.65 -28.90
CA ARG A 138 0.62 13.49 -27.81
C ARG A 138 1.78 12.75 -27.15
N LEU A 139 2.67 13.55 -26.56
CA LEU A 139 3.76 13.01 -25.73
C LEU A 139 3.21 12.59 -24.36
N VAL A 140 3.52 11.38 -23.98
CA VAL A 140 3.22 10.80 -22.66
C VAL A 140 4.46 10.96 -21.79
N SER A 141 4.33 11.72 -20.71
CA SER A 141 5.35 11.85 -19.65
C SER A 141 4.88 11.20 -18.35
N ARG A 142 3.57 11.03 -18.18
CA ARG A 142 2.95 10.53 -16.96
C ARG A 142 2.03 9.35 -17.29
N VAL A 143 2.24 8.24 -16.61
CA VAL A 143 1.56 6.96 -16.83
C VAL A 143 0.83 6.56 -15.56
N ALA A 144 -0.45 6.21 -15.68
CA ALA A 144 -1.21 5.56 -14.62
C ALA A 144 -1.39 4.08 -14.94
N LEU A 145 -1.36 3.22 -13.92
CA LEU A 145 -1.62 1.80 -14.09
C LEU A 145 -2.37 1.18 -12.91
N CYS A 146 -3.22 0.21 -13.23
CA CYS A 146 -3.90 -0.64 -12.26
C CYS A 146 -4.09 -2.01 -12.89
N GLY A 147 -3.45 -3.05 -12.32
CA GLY A 147 -3.62 -4.42 -12.77
C GLY A 147 -5.05 -4.91 -12.56
N GLY A 148 -5.50 -5.86 -13.37
CA GLY A 148 -6.87 -6.37 -13.33
C GLY A 148 -7.93 -5.33 -13.70
N SER A 149 -9.11 -5.46 -13.11
CA SER A 149 -10.26 -4.61 -13.40
C SER A 149 -10.17 -3.25 -12.72
N GLY A 150 -9.70 -2.23 -13.43
CA GLY A 150 -9.46 -0.89 -12.92
C GLY A 150 -10.26 0.23 -13.59
N ALA A 151 -11.35 -0.07 -14.31
CA ALA A 151 -12.12 0.95 -15.03
C ALA A 151 -12.68 2.07 -14.13
N GLU A 152 -12.94 1.78 -12.85
CA GLU A 152 -13.41 2.75 -11.85
C GLU A 152 -12.38 3.85 -11.55
N PHE A 153 -11.09 3.62 -11.80
CA PHE A 153 -10.02 4.58 -11.56
C PHE A 153 -9.70 5.48 -12.75
N ILE A 154 -10.38 5.33 -13.90
CA ILE A 154 -10.22 6.23 -15.05
C ILE A 154 -10.34 7.71 -14.64
N PRO A 155 -11.37 8.14 -13.85
CA PRO A 155 -11.46 9.53 -13.42
C PRO A 155 -10.30 9.98 -12.54
N HIS A 156 -9.67 9.07 -11.80
CA HIS A 156 -8.48 9.35 -11.00
C HIS A 156 -7.26 9.59 -11.89
N ALA A 157 -7.04 8.72 -12.88
CA ALA A 157 -5.94 8.87 -13.83
C ALA A 157 -6.04 10.18 -14.63
N ILE A 158 -7.24 10.59 -15.02
CA ILE A 158 -7.50 11.88 -15.69
C ILE A 158 -7.17 13.05 -14.75
N ARG A 159 -7.66 13.02 -13.52
CA ARG A 159 -7.42 14.06 -12.51
C ARG A 159 -5.94 14.25 -12.22
N GLU A 160 -5.19 13.15 -12.20
CA GLU A 160 -3.75 13.12 -12.02
C GLU A 160 -2.97 13.45 -13.31
N LYS A 161 -3.67 13.81 -14.41
CA LYS A 161 -3.09 14.20 -15.69
C LYS A 161 -2.17 13.15 -16.31
N ALA A 162 -2.50 11.88 -16.16
CA ALA A 162 -1.81 10.82 -16.88
C ALA A 162 -2.13 10.91 -18.38
N GLY A 163 -1.13 10.72 -19.24
CA GLY A 163 -1.31 10.67 -20.70
C GLY A 163 -1.88 9.34 -21.16
N ILE A 164 -1.57 8.27 -20.42
CA ILE A 164 -2.08 6.91 -20.66
C ILE A 164 -2.43 6.23 -19.34
N TYR A 165 -3.51 5.44 -19.36
CA TYR A 165 -3.94 4.59 -18.27
C TYR A 165 -3.96 3.12 -18.72
N ILE A 166 -3.15 2.30 -18.07
CA ILE A 166 -2.98 0.88 -18.35
C ILE A 166 -3.80 0.09 -17.32
N THR A 167 -4.73 -0.74 -17.81
CA THR A 167 -5.60 -1.55 -16.95
C THR A 167 -6.17 -2.74 -17.74
N ALA A 168 -7.21 -3.40 -17.21
CA ALA A 168 -7.92 -4.47 -17.90
C ALA A 168 -9.44 -4.41 -17.66
N ASP A 169 -10.18 -5.31 -18.31
CA ASP A 169 -11.64 -5.48 -18.20
C ASP A 169 -12.46 -4.21 -18.44
N VAL A 170 -11.97 -3.33 -19.30
CA VAL A 170 -12.67 -2.09 -19.64
C VAL A 170 -13.89 -2.40 -20.49
N LYS A 171 -15.06 -2.02 -20.02
CA LYS A 171 -16.32 -2.19 -20.77
C LYS A 171 -16.40 -1.20 -21.92
N TYR A 172 -17.17 -1.55 -22.95
CA TYR A 172 -17.35 -0.73 -24.15
C TYR A 172 -17.69 0.73 -23.83
N HIS A 173 -18.60 0.97 -22.91
CA HIS A 173 -19.02 2.33 -22.54
C HIS A 173 -17.95 3.12 -21.78
N ASP A 174 -17.06 2.46 -21.06
CA ASP A 174 -16.01 3.14 -20.28
C ASP A 174 -14.95 3.78 -21.19
N PHE A 175 -14.76 3.27 -22.40
CA PHE A 175 -13.87 3.89 -23.38
C PHE A 175 -14.33 5.28 -23.84
N PHE A 176 -15.63 5.59 -23.75
CA PHE A 176 -16.15 6.92 -24.08
C PHE A 176 -15.92 7.96 -22.99
N ASN A 177 -15.72 7.54 -21.75
CA ASN A 177 -15.59 8.44 -20.60
C ASN A 177 -14.30 9.25 -20.58
N THR A 178 -13.41 9.04 -21.55
CA THR A 178 -12.11 9.73 -21.58
C THR A 178 -12.16 11.09 -22.24
N GLU A 179 -13.16 11.37 -23.07
CA GLU A 179 -13.30 12.62 -23.85
C GLU A 179 -11.99 13.05 -24.52
N ASN A 180 -11.17 12.11 -24.98
CA ASN A 180 -9.83 12.30 -25.53
C ASN A 180 -8.81 12.96 -24.57
N GLN A 181 -9.06 12.94 -23.27
CA GLN A 181 -8.14 13.48 -22.26
C GLN A 181 -6.98 12.54 -21.95
N ILE A 182 -7.23 11.22 -22.06
CA ILE A 182 -6.26 10.17 -21.73
C ILE A 182 -6.45 9.00 -22.71
N VAL A 183 -5.37 8.30 -23.02
CA VAL A 183 -5.46 7.00 -23.69
C VAL A 183 -5.72 5.91 -22.66
N ILE A 184 -6.82 5.16 -22.81
CA ILE A 184 -7.00 3.91 -22.06
C ILE A 184 -6.31 2.80 -22.86
N ALA A 185 -5.51 1.98 -22.19
CA ALA A 185 -4.90 0.77 -22.71
C ALA A 185 -5.38 -0.43 -21.89
N ASP A 186 -6.36 -1.16 -22.40
CA ASP A 186 -6.83 -2.42 -21.84
C ASP A 186 -5.95 -3.55 -22.39
N ILE A 187 -5.10 -4.10 -21.52
CA ILE A 187 -4.08 -5.07 -21.88
C ILE A 187 -4.47 -6.53 -21.57
N GLY A 188 -5.69 -6.75 -21.05
CA GLY A 188 -6.17 -8.04 -20.60
C GLY A 188 -5.87 -8.33 -19.12
N HIS A 189 -6.79 -9.01 -18.45
CA HIS A 189 -6.72 -9.26 -17.01
C HIS A 189 -5.50 -10.11 -16.63
N PHE A 190 -5.39 -11.29 -17.22
CA PHE A 190 -4.28 -12.19 -16.97
C PHE A 190 -2.93 -11.54 -17.31
N GLU A 191 -2.86 -10.84 -18.43
CA GLU A 191 -1.66 -10.19 -18.95
C GLU A 191 -1.19 -9.06 -18.02
N SER A 192 -2.11 -8.37 -17.35
CA SER A 192 -1.80 -7.29 -16.40
C SER A 192 -1.32 -7.78 -15.03
N GLU A 193 -1.65 -9.02 -14.65
CA GLU A 193 -1.40 -9.55 -13.30
C GLU A 193 -0.36 -10.69 -13.26
N GLN A 194 -0.07 -11.34 -14.38
CA GLN A 194 0.82 -12.52 -14.40
C GLN A 194 2.22 -12.29 -13.82
N CYS A 195 2.73 -11.06 -13.88
CA CYS A 195 4.04 -10.70 -13.37
C CYS A 195 4.17 -10.84 -11.84
N ILE A 196 3.06 -10.88 -11.10
CA ILE A 196 3.06 -11.01 -9.64
C ILE A 196 3.68 -12.33 -9.17
N LYS A 197 3.64 -13.37 -9.99
CA LYS A 197 4.25 -14.68 -9.68
C LYS A 197 5.76 -14.57 -9.48
N GLU A 198 6.41 -13.78 -10.31
CA GLU A 198 7.86 -13.54 -10.23
C GLU A 198 8.20 -12.78 -8.95
N VAL A 199 7.39 -11.76 -8.61
CA VAL A 199 7.55 -11.01 -7.36
C VAL A 199 7.38 -11.92 -6.13
N PHE A 200 6.36 -12.78 -6.12
CA PHE A 200 6.18 -13.75 -5.04
C PHE A 200 7.31 -14.76 -4.97
N TYR A 201 7.76 -15.28 -6.12
CA TYR A 201 8.88 -16.21 -6.16
C TYR A 201 10.14 -15.59 -5.55
N GLU A 202 10.47 -14.38 -5.93
CA GLU A 202 11.64 -13.67 -5.39
C GLU A 202 11.51 -13.42 -3.89
N GLN A 203 10.36 -12.92 -3.42
CA GLN A 203 10.14 -12.61 -2.01
C GLN A 203 10.14 -13.87 -1.15
N LEU A 204 9.48 -14.93 -1.59
CA LEU A 204 9.45 -16.20 -0.88
C LEU A 204 10.84 -16.84 -0.84
N SER A 205 11.58 -16.83 -1.96
CA SER A 205 12.94 -17.39 -2.02
C SER A 205 13.92 -16.66 -1.10
N LYS A 206 13.78 -15.35 -0.95
CA LYS A 206 14.60 -14.55 -0.01
C LYS A 206 14.29 -14.85 1.46
N ASN A 207 13.02 -15.09 1.79
CA ASN A 207 12.58 -15.25 3.17
C ASN A 207 12.58 -16.71 3.65
N PHE A 208 12.51 -17.67 2.75
CA PHE A 208 12.41 -19.11 3.06
C PHE A 208 13.52 -19.90 2.35
N ILE A 209 14.75 -19.63 2.74
CA ILE A 209 15.95 -20.22 2.13
C ILE A 209 16.04 -21.76 2.21
N ASN A 210 15.28 -22.37 3.13
CA ASN A 210 15.27 -23.81 3.34
C ASN A 210 14.14 -24.53 2.61
N PHE A 211 13.33 -23.81 1.80
CA PHE A 211 12.23 -24.39 1.04
C PHE A 211 12.51 -24.29 -0.45
N ALA A 212 12.16 -25.35 -1.18
CA ALA A 212 12.10 -25.28 -2.64
C ALA A 212 10.82 -24.53 -3.05
N ILE A 213 10.97 -23.34 -3.59
CA ILE A 213 9.86 -22.56 -4.13
C ILE A 213 9.74 -22.90 -5.62
N LEU A 214 8.55 -23.31 -6.05
CA LEU A 214 8.28 -23.68 -7.44
C LEU A 214 7.15 -22.81 -8.00
N MET A 215 7.31 -22.34 -9.22
CA MET A 215 6.24 -21.69 -9.98
C MET A 215 5.46 -22.73 -10.77
N ALA A 216 4.12 -22.64 -10.77
CA ALA A 216 3.27 -23.53 -11.54
C ALA A 216 3.39 -23.21 -13.05
N GLU A 217 3.66 -24.21 -13.87
CA GLU A 217 3.76 -24.07 -15.33
C GLU A 217 2.39 -24.11 -16.02
N CYS A 218 1.35 -24.57 -15.33
CA CYS A 218 -0.01 -24.70 -15.88
C CYS A 218 -0.84 -23.40 -15.85
N ASP A 219 -0.31 -22.33 -15.25
CA ASP A 219 -1.01 -21.04 -15.16
C ASP A 219 -0.96 -20.32 -16.51
N LYS A 220 -2.08 -20.39 -17.23
CA LYS A 220 -2.25 -19.82 -18.58
C LYS A 220 -3.58 -19.09 -18.69
N SER A 221 -3.60 -17.99 -19.46
CA SER A 221 -4.85 -17.27 -19.74
C SER A 221 -5.92 -18.23 -20.30
N PRO A 222 -7.13 -18.26 -19.70
CA PRO A 222 -8.26 -18.99 -20.27
C PRO A 222 -8.81 -18.32 -21.52
N VAL A 223 -8.50 -17.05 -21.76
CA VAL A 223 -8.94 -16.27 -22.92
C VAL A 223 -8.04 -16.58 -24.10
N LYS A 224 -8.64 -16.88 -25.24
CA LYS A 224 -7.95 -17.13 -26.50
C LYS A 224 -8.41 -16.15 -27.55
N TYR A 225 -7.51 -15.75 -28.41
CA TYR A 225 -7.78 -14.83 -29.52
C TYR A 225 -7.57 -15.57 -30.84
N THR A 226 -8.51 -15.45 -31.73
CA THR A 226 -8.43 -16.05 -33.06
C THR A 226 -8.45 -14.91 -34.10
N TYR A 227 -7.43 -14.85 -34.90
CA TYR A 227 -7.35 -13.96 -36.03
C TYR A 227 -7.86 -14.74 -37.24
N LEU A 228 -8.89 -14.20 -37.93
CA LEU A 228 -9.29 -14.70 -39.23
C LEU A 228 -8.36 -14.04 -40.26
N THR A 229 -7.44 -14.80 -40.83
CA THR A 229 -6.71 -14.37 -42.02
C THR A 229 -7.66 -14.51 -43.19
N GLU A 230 -7.87 -13.44 -43.93
CA GLU A 230 -8.48 -13.57 -45.24
C GLU A 230 -7.52 -14.40 -46.13
N ASP A 231 -8.03 -15.51 -46.70
CA ASP A 231 -7.32 -16.34 -47.68
C ASP A 231 -7.07 -15.59 -48.99
#